data_4fc416d4261c9fbf0cb2d152c0090be6
#
_entry.id   4fc416d4261c9fbf0cb2d152c0090be6
#
_cell.length_a   1.000
_cell.length_b   1.000
_cell.length_c   1.000
_cell.angle_alpha   90.00
_cell.angle_beta   90.00
_cell.angle_gamma   90.00
#
_symmetry.space_group_name_H-M   'P 1'
#
loop_
_entity.id
_entity.type
_entity.pdbx_description
1 polymer ?
#
loop_
_entity_poly.entity_id
_entity_poly.type
_entity_poly.pdbx_seq_one_letter_code
_entity_poly.pdbx_strand_id
1 'polypeptide(L)'
;MSDVARREPEQILDSFSAVARRIRAAAAHSYESLEVGTTQAKFLRQIGQDAPLSQADLARKTVTDPTLTGRVLQTLIERGWVLRKHSRDDGRKYVLELSASGEKVRDRVEAARRQLARRMRATLDERDVADFERIARKLLAELALPDGAD
;
A
#
# COMPACT_ATOMS: atom_id res chain seq x y z
N MET A 1 29.25 -28.81 -1.58
CA MET A 1 28.24 -28.49 -0.57
C MET A 1 28.02 -27.00 -0.58
N SER A 2 26.83 -26.65 -0.90
CA SER A 2 26.45 -25.32 -1.35
C SER A 2 26.69 -24.23 -0.30
N ASP A 3 27.26 -23.14 -0.72
CA ASP A 3 27.48 -21.88 -0.01
C ASP A 3 26.18 -21.22 0.52
N VAL A 4 25.04 -21.82 0.23
CA VAL A 4 23.70 -21.41 0.67
C VAL A 4 23.42 -21.72 2.15
N ALA A 5 24.14 -22.67 2.74
CA ALA A 5 23.88 -23.16 4.09
C ALA A 5 24.48 -22.30 5.22
N ARG A 6 25.21 -21.23 4.90
CA ARG A 6 25.89 -20.36 5.88
C ARG A 6 25.47 -18.89 5.82
N ARG A 7 24.37 -18.58 5.12
CA ARG A 7 23.87 -17.20 5.15
C ARG A 7 23.18 -16.96 6.49
N GLU A 8 23.66 -15.95 7.21
CA GLU A 8 23.03 -15.53 8.46
C GLU A 8 21.54 -15.19 8.19
N PRO A 9 20.62 -15.56 9.09
CA PRO A 9 19.19 -15.28 8.90
C PRO A 9 18.89 -13.82 8.59
N GLU A 10 19.67 -12.90 9.16
CA GLU A 10 19.55 -11.46 8.95
C GLU A 10 19.75 -11.04 7.48
N GLN A 11 20.51 -11.79 6.70
CA GLN A 11 20.72 -11.49 5.28
C GLN A 11 19.41 -11.59 4.45
N ILE A 12 18.52 -12.48 4.85
CA ILE A 12 17.19 -12.60 4.23
C ILE A 12 16.40 -11.31 4.50
N LEU A 13 16.39 -10.89 5.77
CA LEU A 13 15.70 -9.67 6.20
C LEU A 13 16.25 -8.43 5.50
N ASP A 14 17.58 -8.33 5.39
CA ASP A 14 18.25 -7.23 4.69
C ASP A 14 17.91 -7.19 3.20
N SER A 15 17.87 -8.36 2.55
CA SER A 15 17.52 -8.46 1.12
C SER A 15 16.08 -8.01 0.86
N PHE A 16 15.11 -8.47 1.66
CA PHE A 16 13.72 -8.02 1.55
C PHE A 16 13.58 -6.52 1.82
N SER A 17 14.28 -6.02 2.85
CA SER A 17 14.27 -4.60 3.19
C SER A 17 14.85 -3.74 2.06
N ALA A 18 15.93 -4.19 1.42
CA ALA A 18 16.53 -3.50 0.29
C ALA A 18 15.58 -3.44 -0.91
N VAL A 19 14.96 -4.56 -1.27
CA VAL A 19 13.96 -4.62 -2.36
C VAL A 19 12.78 -3.73 -2.05
N ALA A 20 12.23 -3.81 -0.84
CA ALA A 20 11.09 -2.98 -0.43
C ALA A 20 11.41 -1.48 -0.50
N ARG A 21 12.61 -1.06 -0.06
CA ARG A 21 13.05 0.35 -0.18
C ARG A 21 13.12 0.80 -1.63
N ARG A 22 13.67 -0.03 -2.53
CA ARG A 22 13.79 0.29 -3.96
C ARG A 22 12.43 0.37 -4.64
N ILE A 23 11.52 -0.52 -4.31
CA ILE A 23 10.13 -0.46 -4.81
C ILE A 23 9.46 0.83 -4.37
N ARG A 24 9.57 1.20 -3.09
CA ARG A 24 9.00 2.45 -2.57
C ARG A 24 9.60 3.69 -3.25
N ALA A 25 10.91 3.72 -3.44
CA ALA A 25 11.59 4.82 -4.13
C ALA A 25 11.15 4.94 -5.60
N ALA A 26 11.07 3.82 -6.31
CA ALA A 26 10.59 3.80 -7.70
C ALA A 26 9.12 4.22 -7.82
N ALA A 27 8.27 3.80 -6.87
CA ALA A 27 6.87 4.24 -6.81
C ALA A 27 6.77 5.74 -6.53
N ALA A 28 7.54 6.27 -5.56
CA ALA A 28 7.57 7.69 -5.24
C ALA A 28 7.95 8.53 -6.48
N HIS A 29 8.98 8.11 -7.18
CA HIS A 29 9.41 8.78 -8.42
C HIS A 29 8.30 8.74 -9.50
N SER A 30 7.60 7.62 -9.62
CA SER A 30 6.49 7.49 -10.57
C SER A 30 5.29 8.38 -10.24
N TYR A 31 5.13 8.79 -8.97
CA TYR A 31 4.03 9.64 -8.53
C TYR A 31 4.35 11.14 -8.53
N GLU A 32 5.62 11.51 -8.74
CA GLU A 32 6.03 12.93 -8.72
C GLU A 32 5.26 13.78 -9.73
N SER A 33 5.07 13.28 -10.94
CA SER A 33 4.32 13.98 -11.99
C SER A 33 2.83 14.12 -11.68
N LEU A 34 2.31 13.34 -10.74
CA LEU A 34 0.93 13.42 -10.25
C LEU A 34 0.79 14.32 -9.03
N GLU A 35 1.92 14.81 -8.50
CA GLU A 35 1.97 15.56 -7.23
C GLU A 35 1.33 14.78 -6.07
N VAL A 36 1.56 13.46 -6.03
CA VAL A 36 1.00 12.54 -5.04
C VAL A 36 2.13 11.91 -4.24
N GLY A 37 2.09 12.05 -2.91
CA GLY A 37 3.01 11.34 -2.02
C GLY A 37 2.67 9.85 -1.92
N THR A 38 3.64 9.04 -1.50
CA THR A 38 3.47 7.57 -1.39
C THR A 38 2.35 7.17 -0.43
N THR A 39 2.24 7.83 0.72
CA THR A 39 1.15 7.57 1.68
C THR A 39 -0.21 8.01 1.12
N GLN A 40 -0.24 9.15 0.42
CA GLN A 40 -1.45 9.60 -0.28
C GLN A 40 -1.91 8.59 -1.33
N ALA A 41 -0.98 8.10 -2.14
CA ALA A 41 -1.26 7.07 -3.15
C ALA A 41 -1.82 5.79 -2.50
N LYS A 42 -1.20 5.34 -1.40
CA LYS A 42 -1.66 4.18 -0.64
C LYS A 42 -3.09 4.37 -0.13
N PHE A 43 -3.42 5.56 0.40
CA PHE A 43 -4.76 5.87 0.90
C PHE A 43 -5.79 5.95 -0.22
N LEU A 44 -5.48 6.62 -1.33
CA LEU A 44 -6.38 6.68 -2.49
C LEU A 44 -6.72 5.28 -3.01
N ARG A 45 -5.74 4.40 -3.08
CA ARG A 45 -5.94 3.02 -3.49
C ARG A 45 -6.82 2.24 -2.51
N GLN A 46 -6.53 2.35 -1.21
CA GLN A 46 -7.28 1.62 -0.18
C GLN A 46 -8.74 2.11 -0.10
N ILE A 47 -8.96 3.42 -0.13
CA ILE A 47 -10.32 3.98 -0.14
C ILE A 47 -11.05 3.56 -1.41
N GLY A 48 -10.41 3.63 -2.56
CA GLY A 48 -11.03 3.22 -3.83
C GLY A 48 -11.41 1.74 -3.88
N GLN A 49 -10.70 0.90 -3.13
CA GLN A 49 -10.95 -0.54 -3.06
C GLN A 49 -12.07 -0.89 -2.08
N ASP A 50 -12.12 -0.24 -0.93
CA ASP A 50 -12.93 -0.66 0.22
C ASP A 50 -14.00 0.33 0.65
N ALA A 51 -14.16 1.45 -0.06
CA ALA A 51 -15.17 2.45 0.30
C ALA A 51 -16.59 1.85 0.33
N PRO A 52 -17.42 2.24 1.30
CA PRO A 52 -17.13 3.18 2.39
C PRO A 52 -16.33 2.52 3.54
N LEU A 53 -15.35 3.24 4.10
CA LEU A 53 -14.60 2.75 5.27
C LEU A 53 -14.32 3.89 6.25
N SER A 54 -14.15 3.55 7.53
CA SER A 54 -13.81 4.51 8.57
C SER A 54 -12.33 4.92 8.51
N GLN A 55 -12.00 6.05 9.13
CA GLN A 55 -10.59 6.48 9.27
C GLN A 55 -9.77 5.45 10.06
N ALA A 56 -10.35 4.85 11.10
CA ALA A 56 -9.69 3.81 11.88
C ALA A 56 -9.40 2.56 11.03
N ASP A 57 -10.36 2.12 10.21
CA ASP A 57 -10.16 1.01 9.29
C ASP A 57 -9.07 1.31 8.27
N LEU A 58 -9.03 2.53 7.74
CA LEU A 58 -7.98 2.95 6.81
C LEU A 58 -6.59 2.87 7.47
N ALA A 59 -6.45 3.39 8.70
CA ALA A 59 -5.19 3.33 9.45
C ALA A 59 -4.74 1.88 9.65
N ARG A 60 -5.64 1.02 10.10
CA ARG A 60 -5.37 -0.40 10.36
C ARG A 60 -4.99 -1.14 9.06
N LYS A 61 -5.77 -1.01 8.00
CA LYS A 61 -5.54 -1.71 6.72
C LYS A 61 -4.27 -1.25 6.02
N THR A 62 -3.89 0.00 6.19
CA THR A 62 -2.67 0.56 5.60
C THR A 62 -1.46 0.49 6.51
N VAL A 63 -1.63 -0.05 7.72
CA VAL A 63 -0.58 -0.11 8.76
C VAL A 63 0.07 1.27 8.93
N THR A 64 -0.77 2.28 9.15
CA THR A 64 -0.34 3.68 9.27
C THR A 64 -0.76 4.21 10.63
N ASP A 65 0.14 4.91 11.29
CA ASP A 65 -0.13 5.57 12.57
C ASP A 65 -1.39 6.46 12.50
N PRO A 66 -2.28 6.44 13.51
CA PRO A 66 -3.52 7.23 13.51
C PRO A 66 -3.31 8.73 13.32
N THR A 67 -2.28 9.31 13.93
CA THR A 67 -1.96 10.74 13.81
C THR A 67 -1.55 11.10 12.38
N LEU A 68 -0.69 10.29 11.78
CA LEU A 68 -0.30 10.46 10.38
C LEU A 68 -1.49 10.25 9.45
N THR A 69 -2.33 9.26 9.73
CA THR A 69 -3.56 8.99 8.96
C THR A 69 -4.45 10.22 8.94
N GLY A 70 -4.73 10.84 10.09
CA GLY A 70 -5.54 12.05 10.16
C GLY A 70 -4.94 13.22 9.37
N ARG A 71 -3.64 13.42 9.46
CA ARG A 71 -2.93 14.48 8.73
C ARG A 71 -2.99 14.29 7.22
N VAL A 72 -2.70 13.10 6.75
CA VAL A 72 -2.74 12.78 5.30
C VAL A 72 -4.16 12.87 4.75
N LEU A 73 -5.14 12.35 5.50
CA LEU A 73 -6.55 12.47 5.10
C LEU A 73 -7.00 13.92 4.98
N GLN A 74 -6.61 14.76 5.93
CA GLN A 74 -6.95 16.18 5.87
C GLN A 74 -6.44 16.82 4.56
N THR A 75 -5.21 16.53 4.17
CA THR A 75 -4.65 16.98 2.90
C THR A 75 -5.45 16.47 1.70
N LEU A 76 -5.83 15.19 1.70
CA LEU A 76 -6.61 14.61 0.60
C LEU A 76 -8.02 15.21 0.50
N ILE A 77 -8.63 15.54 1.64
CA ILE A 77 -9.93 16.21 1.70
C ILE A 77 -9.81 17.66 1.18
N GLU A 78 -8.79 18.38 1.60
CA GLU A 78 -8.52 19.74 1.14
C GLU A 78 -8.24 19.80 -0.37
N ARG A 79 -7.59 18.78 -0.92
CA ARG A 79 -7.40 18.64 -2.38
C ARG A 79 -8.68 18.23 -3.13
N GLY A 80 -9.75 17.90 -2.41
CA GLY A 80 -11.02 17.50 -2.99
C GLY A 80 -11.02 16.08 -3.56
N TRP A 81 -10.10 15.23 -3.14
CA TRP A 81 -9.98 13.85 -3.63
C TRP A 81 -10.69 12.83 -2.74
N VAL A 82 -10.84 13.13 -1.47
CA VAL A 82 -11.53 12.29 -0.49
C VAL A 82 -12.71 13.07 0.10
N LEU A 83 -13.84 12.38 0.24
CA LEU A 83 -15.04 12.88 0.87
C LEU A 83 -15.23 12.18 2.21
N ARG A 84 -15.59 12.94 3.24
CA ARG A 84 -16.01 12.42 4.53
C ARG A 84 -17.52 12.57 4.60
N LYS A 85 -18.23 11.45 4.74
CA LYS A 85 -19.68 11.39 4.78
C LYS A 85 -20.16 10.73 6.06
N HIS A 86 -21.38 11.02 6.48
CA HIS A 86 -22.02 10.23 7.54
C HIS A 86 -22.30 8.81 7.04
N SER A 87 -22.06 7.81 7.90
CA SER A 87 -22.43 6.44 7.60
C SER A 87 -23.94 6.31 7.44
N ARG A 88 -24.39 5.52 6.45
CA ARG A 88 -25.83 5.21 6.27
C ARG A 88 -26.36 4.35 7.40
N ASP A 89 -25.53 3.49 7.99
CA ASP A 89 -25.90 2.56 9.05
C ASP A 89 -25.93 3.24 10.43
N ASP A 90 -25.04 4.21 10.66
CA ASP A 90 -24.95 4.99 11.89
C ASP A 90 -24.56 6.43 11.55
N GLY A 91 -25.52 7.35 11.58
CA GLY A 91 -25.33 8.78 11.29
C GLY A 91 -24.37 9.52 12.22
N ARG A 92 -23.91 8.89 13.31
CA ARG A 92 -22.89 9.42 14.22
C ARG A 92 -21.46 9.13 13.75
N LYS A 93 -21.29 8.15 12.85
CA LYS A 93 -19.99 7.73 12.32
C LYS A 93 -19.76 8.35 10.94
N TYR A 94 -18.50 8.67 10.69
CA TYR A 94 -18.06 9.12 9.38
C TYR A 94 -17.40 7.99 8.61
N VAL A 95 -17.61 7.99 7.32
CA VAL A 95 -16.97 7.11 6.36
C VAL A 95 -16.30 7.91 5.25
N LEU A 96 -15.30 7.31 4.65
CA LEU A 96 -14.48 7.90 3.60
C LEU A 96 -14.86 7.29 2.26
N GLU A 97 -14.93 8.13 1.24
CA GLU A 97 -15.10 7.75 -0.16
C GLU A 97 -14.23 8.64 -1.04
N LEU A 98 -13.91 8.20 -2.25
CA LEU A 98 -13.27 9.04 -3.25
C LEU A 98 -14.31 9.96 -3.91
N SER A 99 -13.91 11.19 -4.20
CA SER A 99 -14.64 12.04 -5.15
C SER A 99 -14.38 11.58 -6.59
N ALA A 100 -15.10 12.14 -7.55
CA ALA A 100 -14.84 11.89 -8.97
C ALA A 100 -13.41 12.26 -9.38
N SER A 101 -12.88 13.38 -8.86
CA SER A 101 -11.49 13.78 -9.09
C SER A 101 -10.50 12.85 -8.37
N GLY A 102 -10.83 12.38 -7.17
CA GLY A 102 -10.04 11.38 -6.42
C GLY A 102 -9.95 10.06 -7.16
N GLU A 103 -11.03 9.59 -7.76
CA GLU A 103 -11.01 8.37 -8.59
C GLU A 103 -10.09 8.51 -9.80
N LYS A 104 -10.09 9.66 -10.47
CA LYS A 104 -9.17 9.93 -11.59
C LYS A 104 -7.72 9.89 -11.15
N VAL A 105 -7.40 10.47 -10.00
CA VAL A 105 -6.03 10.42 -9.46
C VAL A 105 -5.65 8.99 -9.06
N ARG A 106 -6.56 8.26 -8.40
CA ARG A 106 -6.35 6.86 -8.07
C ARG A 106 -6.07 6.02 -9.31
N ASP A 107 -6.80 6.23 -10.40
CA ASP A 107 -6.58 5.50 -11.67
C ASP A 107 -5.20 5.77 -12.26
N ARG A 108 -4.71 7.01 -12.17
CA ARG A 108 -3.33 7.35 -12.57
C ARG A 108 -2.28 6.69 -11.67
N VAL A 109 -2.51 6.64 -10.38
CA VAL A 109 -1.66 5.93 -9.42
C VAL A 109 -1.62 4.44 -9.76
N GLU A 110 -2.77 3.82 -10.04
CA GLU A 110 -2.84 2.41 -10.44
C GLU A 110 -2.13 2.15 -11.78
N ALA A 111 -2.23 3.07 -12.75
CA ALA A 111 -1.51 2.98 -14.01
C ALA A 111 0.02 3.01 -13.80
N ALA A 112 0.51 3.92 -12.96
CA ALA A 112 1.93 4.01 -12.60
C ALA A 112 2.41 2.73 -11.90
N ARG A 113 1.62 2.18 -10.99
CA ARG A 113 1.91 0.91 -10.32
C ARG A 113 1.99 -0.25 -11.30
N ARG A 114 1.04 -0.35 -12.22
CA ARG A 114 1.08 -1.39 -13.26
C ARG A 114 2.33 -1.30 -14.14
N GLN A 115 2.76 -0.09 -14.47
CA GLN A 115 3.98 0.11 -15.24
C GLN A 115 5.22 -0.34 -14.47
N LEU A 116 5.33 0.00 -13.18
CA LEU A 116 6.41 -0.48 -12.31
C LEU A 116 6.40 -2.00 -12.20
N ALA A 117 5.22 -2.59 -11.98
CA ALA A 117 5.05 -4.04 -11.88
C ALA A 117 5.49 -4.75 -13.18
N ARG A 118 5.16 -4.21 -14.35
CA ARG A 118 5.61 -4.75 -15.65
C ARG A 118 7.13 -4.71 -15.79
N ARG A 119 7.78 -3.63 -15.35
CA ARG A 119 9.24 -3.53 -15.36
C ARG A 119 9.88 -4.59 -14.46
N MET A 120 9.35 -4.77 -13.26
CA MET A 120 9.82 -5.81 -12.33
C MET A 120 9.58 -7.20 -12.93
N ARG A 121 8.38 -7.46 -13.45
CA ARG A 121 8.02 -8.75 -14.03
C ARG A 121 8.90 -9.12 -15.24
N ALA A 122 9.31 -8.15 -16.03
CA ALA A 122 10.16 -8.38 -17.21
C ALA A 122 11.56 -8.91 -16.87
N THR A 123 12.02 -8.76 -15.63
CA THR A 123 13.32 -9.28 -15.15
C THR A 123 13.23 -10.70 -14.59
N LEU A 124 12.02 -11.27 -14.48
CA LEU A 124 11.74 -12.53 -13.83
C LEU A 124 11.17 -13.54 -14.83
N ASP A 125 11.60 -14.78 -14.74
CA ASP A 125 10.96 -15.88 -15.46
C ASP A 125 9.77 -16.47 -14.70
N GLU A 126 9.07 -17.44 -15.28
CA GLU A 126 7.89 -18.07 -14.67
C GLU A 126 8.22 -18.78 -13.34
N ARG A 127 9.41 -19.36 -13.26
CA ARG A 127 9.88 -20.05 -12.07
C ARG A 127 10.16 -19.07 -10.94
N ASP A 128 10.84 -17.96 -11.26
CA ASP A 128 11.08 -16.89 -10.29
C ASP A 128 9.78 -16.36 -9.68
N VAL A 129 8.77 -16.13 -10.51
CA VAL A 129 7.46 -15.65 -10.04
C VAL A 129 6.79 -16.67 -9.12
N ALA A 130 6.76 -17.95 -9.52
CA ALA A 130 6.16 -19.03 -8.72
C ALA A 130 6.89 -19.20 -7.38
N ASP A 131 8.23 -19.18 -7.39
CA ASP A 131 9.04 -19.26 -6.18
C ASP A 131 8.81 -18.07 -5.25
N PHE A 132 8.78 -16.86 -5.80
CA PHE A 132 8.49 -15.66 -5.03
C PHE A 132 7.10 -15.70 -4.37
N GLU A 133 6.06 -16.08 -5.12
CA GLU A 133 4.70 -16.20 -4.57
C GLU A 133 4.62 -17.25 -3.46
N ARG A 134 5.31 -18.38 -3.64
CA ARG A 134 5.40 -19.43 -2.64
C ARG A 134 6.09 -18.94 -1.37
N ILE A 135 7.21 -18.25 -1.50
CA ILE A 135 7.97 -17.70 -0.38
C ILE A 135 7.16 -16.60 0.31
N ALA A 136 6.57 -15.69 -0.45
CA ALA A 136 5.75 -14.60 0.09
C ALA A 136 4.60 -15.14 0.94
N ARG A 137 3.86 -16.17 0.47
CA ARG A 137 2.78 -16.80 1.25
C ARG A 137 3.27 -17.35 2.60
N LYS A 138 4.43 -18.01 2.62
CA LYS A 138 5.01 -18.54 3.86
C LYS A 138 5.35 -17.42 4.85
N LEU A 139 5.99 -16.36 4.38
CA LEU A 139 6.39 -15.25 5.23
C LEU A 139 5.19 -14.45 5.74
N LEU A 140 4.19 -14.23 4.89
CA LEU A 140 2.97 -13.52 5.30
C LEU A 140 2.18 -14.31 6.37
N ALA A 141 2.16 -15.63 6.27
CA ALA A 141 1.53 -16.48 7.29
C ALA A 141 2.28 -16.42 8.63
N GLU A 142 3.62 -16.46 8.59
CA GLU A 142 4.46 -16.37 9.80
C GLU A 142 4.40 -15.00 10.46
N LEU A 143 4.39 -13.94 9.65
CA LEU A 143 4.41 -12.54 10.10
C LEU A 143 3.01 -11.94 10.29
N ALA A 144 1.97 -12.78 10.26
CA ALA A 144 0.61 -12.31 10.53
C ALA A 144 0.54 -11.71 11.94
N LEU A 145 0.11 -10.45 12.02
CA LEU A 145 -0.14 -9.82 13.32
C LEU A 145 -1.40 -10.45 13.92
N PRO A 146 -1.42 -10.72 15.24
CA PRO A 146 -2.63 -11.22 15.88
C PRO A 146 -3.76 -10.19 15.72
N ASP A 147 -4.95 -10.67 15.40
CA ASP A 147 -6.15 -9.84 15.33
C ASP A 147 -6.31 -9.11 16.68
N GLY A 148 -6.18 -7.78 16.67
CA GLY A 148 -6.35 -6.96 17.87
C GLY A 148 -5.07 -6.48 18.56
N ALA A 149 -3.93 -6.51 17.91
CA ALA A 149 -2.76 -5.76 18.39
C ALA A 149 -2.98 -4.27 18.08
N ASP A 150 -3.65 -3.57 19.01
CA ASP A 150 -3.74 -2.11 19.08
C ASP A 150 -2.39 -1.51 19.52
#